data_e4bfda316c7f512c724bfca150730b48
#
_entry.id   e4bfda316c7f512c724bfca150730b48
#
_cell.length_a   1.000
_cell.length_b   1.000
_cell.length_c   1.000
_cell.angle_alpha   90.00
_cell.angle_beta   90.00
_cell.angle_gamma   90.00
#
_symmetry.space_group_name_H-M   'P 1'
#
loop_
_entity.id
_entity.type
_entity.pdbx_description
1 polymer ?
#
loop_
_entity_poly.entity_id
_entity_poly.type
_entity_poly.pdbx_seq_one_letter_code
_entity_poly.pdbx_strand_id
1 'polypeptide(L)'
;MTIDFEKSSRSLVSVLGIFLALFIVSCEDDDHAHEEEHTDAEGFILENSSGTEVYREFKGAKTGAITLTAGETLELSVHFLDDDGKELEHEEHEGENEEEAELRVSGFNASVATVEFEEHHDGGDEEHGMALKITGVSTGSTSFKLELMHDEHADYTSTNNVPITVQ
;
A
#
# COMPACT_ATOMS: atom_id res chain seq x y z
N MET A 1 -35.98 -24.40 -74.09
CA MET A 1 -36.11 -23.12 -73.36
C MET A 1 -35.13 -23.19 -72.18
N THR A 2 -33.90 -22.89 -72.48
CA THR A 2 -32.77 -22.98 -71.51
C THR A 2 -32.46 -21.55 -71.03
N ILE A 3 -32.62 -21.34 -69.72
CA ILE A 3 -32.39 -20.06 -69.07
C ILE A 3 -30.95 -20.06 -68.57
N ASP A 4 -30.12 -19.18 -69.14
CA ASP A 4 -28.74 -18.96 -68.70
C ASP A 4 -28.69 -18.31 -67.31
N PHE A 5 -28.18 -19.07 -66.36
CA PHE A 5 -28.01 -18.66 -64.95
C PHE A 5 -26.54 -18.40 -64.58
N GLU A 6 -25.80 -17.76 -65.50
CA GLU A 6 -24.36 -17.62 -65.29
C GLU A 6 -23.81 -16.17 -65.26
N LYS A 7 -24.62 -15.16 -64.95
CA LYS A 7 -24.17 -13.78 -64.98
C LYS A 7 -24.32 -12.99 -63.66
N SER A 8 -24.74 -13.65 -62.56
CA SER A 8 -24.98 -12.95 -61.31
C SER A 8 -23.91 -13.18 -60.19
N SER A 9 -22.98 -14.13 -60.40
CA SER A 9 -22.03 -14.51 -59.37
C SER A 9 -20.75 -13.65 -59.27
N ARG A 10 -20.47 -12.86 -60.30
CA ARG A 10 -19.20 -12.08 -60.32
C ARG A 10 -19.27 -10.69 -59.69
N SER A 11 -20.46 -10.18 -59.49
CA SER A 11 -20.67 -8.86 -58.90
C SER A 11 -20.74 -8.86 -57.38
N LEU A 12 -21.13 -9.99 -56.78
CA LEU A 12 -21.28 -10.10 -55.30
C LEU A 12 -19.95 -10.29 -54.57
N VAL A 13 -18.97 -10.92 -55.24
CA VAL A 13 -17.64 -11.17 -54.63
C VAL A 13 -16.80 -9.90 -54.62
N SER A 14 -17.00 -8.95 -55.57
CA SER A 14 -16.23 -7.70 -55.63
C SER A 14 -16.69 -6.66 -54.60
N VAL A 15 -17.96 -6.72 -54.13
CA VAL A 15 -18.49 -5.79 -53.11
C VAL A 15 -18.10 -6.23 -51.71
N LEU A 16 -17.99 -7.55 -51.46
CA LEU A 16 -17.61 -8.10 -50.15
C LEU A 16 -16.12 -7.90 -49.86
N GLY A 17 -15.26 -7.81 -50.90
CA GLY A 17 -13.83 -7.58 -50.74
C GLY A 17 -13.44 -6.15 -50.31
N ILE A 18 -14.31 -5.16 -50.61
CA ILE A 18 -14.03 -3.74 -50.29
C ILE A 18 -14.45 -3.39 -48.88
N PHE A 19 -15.37 -4.15 -48.25
CA PHE A 19 -15.83 -3.90 -46.87
C PHE A 19 -14.91 -4.50 -45.80
N LEU A 20 -14.01 -5.42 -46.13
CA LEU A 20 -13.11 -6.06 -45.17
C LEU A 20 -11.78 -5.30 -45.00
N ALA A 21 -11.53 -4.27 -45.81
CA ALA A 21 -10.27 -3.50 -45.74
C ALA A 21 -10.36 -2.22 -44.88
N LEU A 22 -11.49 -1.95 -44.21
CA LEU A 22 -11.74 -0.72 -43.45
C LEU A 22 -11.80 -0.90 -41.94
N PHE A 23 -11.44 -2.09 -41.41
CA PHE A 23 -11.49 -2.38 -39.96
C PHE A 23 -10.12 -2.65 -39.31
N ILE A 24 -9.01 -2.20 -39.92
CA ILE A 24 -7.70 -2.22 -39.28
C ILE A 24 -7.18 -0.78 -39.12
N VAL A 25 -7.99 0.09 -38.49
CA VAL A 25 -7.46 1.15 -37.67
C VAL A 25 -7.63 0.63 -36.24
N SER A 26 -6.71 -0.24 -35.85
CA SER A 26 -6.40 -0.46 -34.46
C SER A 26 -5.96 0.90 -33.92
N CYS A 27 -6.75 1.53 -33.11
CA CYS A 27 -6.25 2.44 -32.10
C CYS A 27 -5.25 1.63 -31.27
N GLU A 28 -3.98 1.87 -31.46
CA GLU A 28 -3.01 1.75 -30.39
C GLU A 28 -3.33 2.91 -29.44
N ASP A 29 -4.34 2.72 -28.61
CA ASP A 29 -4.39 3.39 -27.32
C ASP A 29 -3.23 2.75 -26.55
N ASP A 30 -2.09 3.42 -26.57
CA ASP A 30 -1.10 3.31 -25.51
C ASP A 30 -1.78 3.86 -24.23
N ASP A 31 -2.72 3.09 -23.71
CA ASP A 31 -3.02 3.11 -22.29
C ASP A 31 -1.75 2.53 -21.61
N HIS A 32 -0.77 3.42 -21.41
CA HIS A 32 0.08 3.28 -20.25
C HIS A 32 -0.87 3.40 -19.06
N ALA A 33 -1.54 2.30 -18.72
CA ALA A 33 -1.95 2.08 -17.38
C ALA A 33 -0.64 2.21 -16.58
N HIS A 34 -0.44 3.35 -15.92
CA HIS A 34 0.39 3.39 -14.75
C HIS A 34 -0.26 2.33 -13.86
N GLU A 35 0.31 1.13 -13.82
CA GLU A 35 0.09 0.23 -12.72
C GLU A 35 0.65 1.03 -11.55
N GLU A 36 -0.25 1.72 -10.84
CA GLU A 36 0.07 2.29 -9.55
C GLU A 36 0.51 1.09 -8.73
N GLU A 37 1.78 1.01 -8.41
CA GLU A 37 2.35 -0.05 -7.58
C GLU A 37 1.83 0.14 -6.17
N HIS A 38 0.57 -0.31 -5.97
CA HIS A 38 -0.02 -0.35 -4.65
C HIS A 38 0.70 -1.40 -3.82
N THR A 39 1.09 -1.02 -2.64
CA THR A 39 1.65 -1.95 -1.66
C THR A 39 0.57 -2.94 -1.23
N ASP A 40 0.69 -4.22 -1.62
CA ASP A 40 -0.23 -5.29 -1.24
C ASP A 40 -0.02 -5.72 0.23
N ALA A 41 -0.06 -4.77 1.15
CA ALA A 41 0.09 -5.05 2.56
C ALA A 41 -1.17 -5.69 3.17
N GLU A 42 -1.02 -6.86 3.78
CA GLU A 42 -2.08 -7.59 4.48
C GLU A 42 -1.96 -7.49 6.01
N GLY A 43 -0.95 -6.77 6.49
CA GLY A 43 -0.69 -6.55 7.90
C GLY A 43 0.56 -5.75 8.16
N PHE A 44 0.89 -5.61 9.45
CA PHE A 44 2.13 -4.97 9.91
C PHE A 44 2.55 -5.50 11.27
N ILE A 45 3.83 -5.30 11.57
CA ILE A 45 4.41 -5.51 12.90
C ILE A 45 5.03 -4.22 13.42
N LEU A 46 5.04 -4.08 14.73
CA LEU A 46 5.79 -3.05 15.45
C LEU A 46 6.86 -3.73 16.27
N GLU A 47 8.11 -3.39 16.02
CA GLU A 47 9.27 -3.94 16.73
C GLU A 47 10.00 -2.86 17.52
N ASN A 48 10.51 -3.23 18.68
CA ASN A 48 11.37 -2.34 19.45
C ASN A 48 12.83 -2.42 18.94
N SER A 49 13.68 -1.55 19.46
CA SER A 49 15.12 -1.47 19.08
C SER A 49 15.93 -2.75 19.35
N SER A 50 15.38 -3.75 20.01
CA SER A 50 16.01 -5.07 20.17
C SER A 50 15.49 -6.13 19.19
N GLY A 51 14.65 -5.76 18.21
CA GLY A 51 14.04 -6.67 17.26
C GLY A 51 12.95 -7.54 17.88
N THR A 52 12.31 -7.05 18.98
CA THR A 52 11.23 -7.79 19.62
C THR A 52 9.89 -7.23 19.16
N GLU A 53 9.05 -8.10 18.59
CA GLU A 53 7.69 -7.78 18.20
C GLU A 53 6.85 -7.39 19.44
N VAL A 54 6.34 -6.15 19.43
CA VAL A 54 5.49 -5.58 20.48
C VAL A 54 4.01 -5.70 20.10
N TYR A 55 3.72 -5.52 18.81
CA TYR A 55 2.38 -5.64 18.26
C TYR A 55 2.46 -6.23 16.86
N ARG A 56 1.45 -7.01 16.51
CA ARG A 56 1.26 -7.57 15.17
C ARG A 56 -0.21 -7.52 14.79
N GLU A 57 -0.47 -7.11 13.58
CA GLU A 57 -1.73 -7.31 12.89
C GLU A 57 -1.48 -8.04 11.56
N PHE A 58 -2.24 -9.08 11.28
CA PHE A 58 -2.17 -9.81 10.03
C PHE A 58 -3.54 -10.39 9.66
N LYS A 59 -4.05 -10.03 8.48
CA LYS A 59 -5.37 -10.46 7.98
C LYS A 59 -6.49 -10.27 9.01
N GLY A 60 -6.46 -9.13 9.70
CA GLY A 60 -7.44 -8.75 10.72
C GLY A 60 -7.27 -9.42 12.10
N ALA A 61 -6.39 -10.41 12.24
CA ALA A 61 -6.01 -10.95 13.55
C ALA A 61 -4.93 -10.07 14.18
N LYS A 62 -5.00 -9.84 15.49
CA LYS A 62 -4.01 -9.03 16.20
C LYS A 62 -3.47 -9.71 17.45
N THR A 63 -2.23 -9.41 17.80
CA THR A 63 -1.55 -9.81 19.05
C THR A 63 -0.74 -8.65 19.59
N GLY A 64 -0.48 -8.65 20.89
CA GLY A 64 0.33 -7.64 21.55
C GLY A 64 -0.43 -6.36 21.91
N ALA A 65 0.27 -5.48 22.62
CA ALA A 65 -0.18 -4.16 23.05
C ALA A 65 1.03 -3.36 23.52
N ILE A 66 0.96 -2.04 23.42
CA ILE A 66 2.01 -1.12 23.88
C ILE A 66 1.72 -0.76 25.34
N THR A 67 2.74 -0.90 26.20
CA THR A 67 2.67 -0.49 27.60
C THR A 67 3.86 0.41 27.93
N LEU A 68 3.57 1.59 28.49
CA LEU A 68 4.55 2.62 28.85
C LEU A 68 4.29 3.09 30.28
N THR A 69 5.30 3.70 30.91
CA THR A 69 5.11 4.55 32.08
C THR A 69 4.94 6.02 31.67
N ALA A 70 4.29 6.82 32.51
CA ALA A 70 4.18 8.26 32.21
C ALA A 70 5.57 8.91 32.13
N GLY A 71 5.83 9.63 31.05
CA GLY A 71 7.12 10.25 30.69
C GLY A 71 8.09 9.33 29.94
N GLU A 72 7.74 8.06 29.73
CA GLU A 72 8.54 7.14 28.95
C GLU A 72 8.27 7.35 27.44
N THR A 73 9.33 7.22 26.64
CA THR A 73 9.27 7.24 25.18
C THR A 73 9.76 5.89 24.65
N LEU A 74 9.04 5.34 23.71
CA LEU A 74 9.34 4.10 23.01
C LEU A 74 9.40 4.38 21.51
N GLU A 75 10.47 3.95 20.87
CA GLU A 75 10.62 3.95 19.41
C GLU A 75 10.35 2.55 18.89
N LEU A 76 9.52 2.45 17.86
CA LEU A 76 9.10 1.19 17.25
C LEU A 76 9.29 1.28 15.74
N SER A 77 10.04 0.34 15.18
CA SER A 77 10.09 0.13 13.73
C SER A 77 8.77 -0.42 13.23
N VAL A 78 8.36 -0.02 12.04
CA VAL A 78 7.14 -0.50 11.37
C VAL A 78 7.54 -1.31 10.16
N HIS A 79 7.10 -2.56 10.10
CA HIS A 79 7.32 -3.44 8.95
C HIS A 79 5.97 -3.92 8.44
N PHE A 80 5.70 -3.70 7.16
CA PHE A 80 4.49 -4.20 6.51
C PHE A 80 4.66 -5.65 6.08
N LEU A 81 3.55 -6.37 5.99
CA LEU A 81 3.53 -7.81 5.71
C LEU A 81 2.75 -8.07 4.43
N ASP A 82 3.30 -8.93 3.56
CA ASP A 82 2.64 -9.47 2.38
C ASP A 82 1.53 -10.48 2.74
N ASP A 83 0.92 -11.10 1.74
CA ASP A 83 -0.16 -12.08 1.89
C ASP A 83 0.29 -13.41 2.54
N ASP A 84 1.57 -13.71 2.54
CA ASP A 84 2.21 -14.84 3.23
C ASP A 84 2.65 -14.50 4.66
N GLY A 85 2.56 -13.24 5.07
CA GLY A 85 2.97 -12.72 6.38
C GLY A 85 4.48 -12.51 6.53
N LYS A 86 5.18 -12.35 5.41
CA LYS A 86 6.59 -11.94 5.37
C LYS A 86 6.66 -10.41 5.26
N GLU A 87 7.76 -9.85 5.70
CA GLU A 87 8.02 -8.43 5.53
C GLU A 87 8.11 -8.06 4.05
N LEU A 88 7.44 -6.98 3.68
CA LEU A 88 7.60 -6.35 2.39
C LEU A 88 8.93 -5.60 2.40
N GLU A 89 9.82 -5.99 1.50
CA GLU A 89 11.06 -5.26 1.26
C GLU A 89 10.70 -4.00 0.47
N HIS A 90 11.04 -2.82 0.99
CA HIS A 90 11.01 -1.61 0.21
C HIS A 90 12.13 -1.68 -0.83
N GLU A 91 11.79 -1.98 -2.07
CA GLU A 91 12.75 -1.82 -3.16
C GLU A 91 12.97 -0.31 -3.35
N GLU A 92 14.20 0.14 -3.08
CA GLU A 92 14.62 1.49 -3.42
C GLU A 92 14.66 1.63 -4.94
N HIS A 93 13.60 2.16 -5.53
CA HIS A 93 13.60 2.57 -6.91
C HIS A 93 14.38 3.89 -7.03
N GLU A 94 15.57 3.84 -7.59
CA GLU A 94 16.36 5.04 -7.94
C GLU A 94 15.69 5.82 -9.10
N GLY A 95 14.51 6.39 -8.86
CA GLY A 95 13.74 7.22 -9.79
C GLY A 95 13.62 8.65 -9.27
N GLU A 96 13.95 9.67 -10.08
CA GLU A 96 14.02 11.09 -9.70
C GLU A 96 12.64 11.73 -9.34
N ASN A 97 11.53 10.99 -9.21
CA ASN A 97 10.19 11.52 -8.93
C ASN A 97 9.26 10.55 -8.17
N GLU A 98 9.78 9.62 -7.39
CA GLU A 98 8.90 8.71 -6.64
C GLU A 98 8.49 9.38 -5.33
N GLU A 99 7.17 9.49 -5.12
CA GLU A 99 6.63 9.98 -3.87
C GLU A 99 6.83 8.93 -2.79
N GLU A 100 7.52 9.30 -1.73
CA GLU A 100 7.84 8.40 -0.62
C GLU A 100 6.57 7.98 0.11
N ALA A 101 6.45 6.69 0.45
CA ALA A 101 5.35 6.20 1.26
C ALA A 101 5.42 6.84 2.67
N GLU A 102 4.30 7.40 3.14
CA GLU A 102 4.20 8.12 4.42
C GLU A 102 3.33 7.34 5.41
N LEU A 103 3.75 7.28 6.67
CA LEU A 103 2.90 6.75 7.75
C LEU A 103 1.98 7.84 8.30
N ARG A 104 0.69 7.52 8.38
CA ARG A 104 -0.30 8.33 9.08
C ARG A 104 -0.84 7.61 10.30
N VAL A 105 -0.89 8.31 11.42
CA VAL A 105 -1.49 7.80 12.66
C VAL A 105 -2.65 8.68 13.11
N SER A 106 -3.72 8.05 13.59
CA SER A 106 -4.93 8.76 13.99
C SER A 106 -5.67 8.09 15.16
N GLY A 107 -6.59 8.80 15.79
CA GLY A 107 -7.53 8.24 16.77
C GLY A 107 -7.00 8.13 18.20
N PHE A 108 -5.75 8.48 18.50
CA PHE A 108 -5.22 8.46 19.87
C PHE A 108 -5.65 9.68 20.69
N ASN A 109 -5.65 9.51 22.01
CA ASN A 109 -5.88 10.60 22.96
C ASN A 109 -4.53 11.17 23.43
N ALA A 110 -4.17 12.35 22.91
CA ALA A 110 -2.90 13.00 23.22
C ALA A 110 -2.71 13.36 24.71
N SER A 111 -3.77 13.37 25.51
CA SER A 111 -3.65 13.52 26.97
C SER A 111 -3.15 12.26 27.67
N VAL A 112 -3.21 11.11 27.02
CA VAL A 112 -2.73 9.80 27.53
C VAL A 112 -1.39 9.44 26.91
N ALA A 113 -1.29 9.49 25.59
CA ALA A 113 -0.04 9.24 24.86
C ALA A 113 -0.02 10.04 23.55
N THR A 114 1.17 10.47 23.11
CA THR A 114 1.40 10.97 21.74
C THR A 114 2.00 9.86 20.90
N VAL A 115 1.67 9.89 19.60
CA VAL A 115 2.22 9.01 18.56
C VAL A 115 2.66 9.88 17.43
N GLU A 116 3.95 9.86 17.12
CA GLU A 116 4.58 10.68 16.08
C GLU A 116 5.31 9.74 15.12
N PHE A 117 5.29 10.07 13.83
CA PHE A 117 6.10 9.42 12.82
C PHE A 117 7.52 9.98 12.87
N GLU A 118 8.52 9.12 12.78
CA GLU A 118 9.93 9.50 12.62
C GLU A 118 10.51 8.78 11.40
N GLU A 119 11.09 9.55 10.50
CA GLU A 119 11.92 9.00 9.43
C GLU A 119 13.32 8.75 9.99
N HIS A 120 13.80 7.51 9.93
CA HIS A 120 15.19 7.23 10.28
C HIS A 120 16.11 7.62 9.12
N HIS A 121 16.67 8.83 9.18
CA HIS A 121 17.82 9.24 8.39
C HIS A 121 19.13 8.92 9.16
N ASP A 122 19.41 7.67 9.41
CA ASP A 122 20.75 7.29 9.83
C ASP A 122 21.68 7.33 8.62
N GLY A 123 22.70 8.20 8.68
CA GLY A 123 23.62 8.53 7.57
C GLY A 123 24.62 7.41 7.22
N GLY A 124 24.13 6.20 7.03
CA GLY A 124 24.82 5.01 6.55
C GLY A 124 23.95 4.29 5.53
N ASP A 125 24.57 3.49 4.67
CA ASP A 125 23.95 2.73 3.58
C ASP A 125 22.91 1.66 4.05
N GLU A 126 22.05 1.96 5.06
CA GLU A 126 21.09 1.04 5.65
C GLU A 126 19.69 1.65 5.55
N GLU A 127 18.81 0.90 4.93
CA GLU A 127 17.37 0.98 4.76
C GLU A 127 16.66 2.15 5.45
N HIS A 128 15.98 2.98 4.67
CA HIS A 128 15.05 4.00 5.15
C HIS A 128 13.88 3.31 5.87
N GLY A 129 14.02 3.12 7.18
CA GLY A 129 13.02 2.44 8.01
C GLY A 129 11.93 3.38 8.47
N MET A 130 10.68 2.97 8.35
CA MET A 130 9.55 3.68 8.96
C MET A 130 9.54 3.42 10.47
N ALA A 131 9.40 4.46 11.28
CA ALA A 131 9.36 4.32 12.73
C ALA A 131 8.27 5.20 13.37
N LEU A 132 7.79 4.75 14.51
CA LEU A 132 6.88 5.49 15.38
C LEU A 132 7.54 5.78 16.71
N LYS A 133 7.45 7.04 17.13
CA LYS A 133 7.80 7.49 18.47
C LYS A 133 6.55 7.65 19.31
N ILE A 134 6.46 6.89 20.38
CA ILE A 134 5.30 6.88 21.28
C ILE A 134 5.73 7.36 22.66
N THR A 135 5.11 8.44 23.13
CA THR A 135 5.42 9.02 24.45
C THR A 135 4.21 8.92 25.37
N GLY A 136 4.39 8.28 26.52
CA GLY A 136 3.38 8.23 27.59
C GLY A 136 3.25 9.59 28.27
N VAL A 137 2.05 10.19 28.25
CA VAL A 137 1.79 11.52 28.81
C VAL A 137 1.20 11.42 30.21
N SER A 138 0.15 10.62 30.39
CA SER A 138 -0.49 10.41 31.69
C SER A 138 -1.11 9.02 31.77
N THR A 139 -1.27 8.52 32.99
CA THR A 139 -1.90 7.21 33.26
C THR A 139 -3.26 7.10 32.61
N GLY A 140 -3.48 6.03 31.86
CA GLY A 140 -4.73 5.78 31.13
C GLY A 140 -4.54 4.79 29.99
N SER A 141 -5.57 4.65 29.15
CA SER A 141 -5.52 3.84 27.94
C SER A 141 -6.01 4.63 26.74
N THR A 142 -5.37 4.41 25.61
CA THR A 142 -5.75 4.94 24.32
C THR A 142 -5.43 3.92 23.23
N SER A 143 -5.68 4.25 21.98
CA SER A 143 -5.32 3.41 20.84
C SER A 143 -5.19 4.30 19.59
N PHE A 144 -4.46 3.83 18.58
CA PHE A 144 -4.36 4.52 17.32
C PHE A 144 -4.63 3.58 16.13
N LYS A 145 -4.99 4.17 15.02
CA LYS A 145 -4.97 3.54 13.69
C LYS A 145 -3.70 3.92 12.96
N LEU A 146 -3.18 2.95 12.20
CA LEU A 146 -2.06 3.13 11.30
C LEU A 146 -2.55 3.05 9.85
N GLU A 147 -2.05 3.97 9.01
CA GLU A 147 -2.28 3.98 7.58
C GLU A 147 -0.93 4.15 6.88
N LEU A 148 -0.70 3.36 5.83
CA LEU A 148 0.37 3.59 4.87
C LEU A 148 -0.22 4.41 3.74
N MET A 149 0.33 5.58 3.51
CA MET A 149 -0.12 6.51 2.49
C MET A 149 0.85 6.50 1.32
N HIS A 150 0.30 6.51 0.12
CA HIS A 150 1.02 6.78 -1.09
C HIS A 150 0.25 7.88 -1.82
N ASP A 151 0.93 8.98 -2.16
CA ASP A 151 0.29 10.20 -2.62
C ASP A 151 -0.79 10.69 -1.63
N GLU A 152 -2.03 10.74 -2.05
CA GLU A 152 -3.16 11.21 -1.23
C GLU A 152 -4.10 10.08 -0.78
N HIS A 153 -3.78 8.80 -1.09
CA HIS A 153 -4.61 7.65 -0.71
C HIS A 153 -3.88 6.66 0.18
N ALA A 154 -4.63 5.89 0.93
CA ALA A 154 -4.10 4.86 1.80
C ALA A 154 -3.99 3.55 1.03
N ASP A 155 -2.77 3.04 0.86
CA ASP A 155 -2.51 1.70 0.34
C ASP A 155 -2.84 0.64 1.39
N TYR A 156 -2.63 0.98 2.65
CA TYR A 156 -3.01 0.11 3.77
C TYR A 156 -3.66 0.92 4.89
N THR A 157 -4.70 0.36 5.49
CA THR A 157 -5.32 0.88 6.71
C THR A 157 -5.49 -0.24 7.72
N SER A 158 -4.92 -0.07 8.92
CA SER A 158 -5.05 -1.09 9.98
C SER A 158 -6.51 -1.43 10.26
N THR A 159 -6.83 -2.72 10.27
CA THR A 159 -8.18 -3.22 10.57
C THR A 159 -8.53 -2.98 12.04
N ASN A 160 -7.56 -3.13 12.91
CA ASN A 160 -7.70 -2.93 14.35
C ASN A 160 -7.01 -1.64 14.80
N ASN A 161 -7.43 -1.13 15.94
CA ASN A 161 -6.66 -0.11 16.64
C ASN A 161 -5.54 -0.76 17.46
N VAL A 162 -4.34 -0.18 17.41
CA VAL A 162 -3.18 -0.57 18.23
C VAL A 162 -3.39 -0.04 19.66
N PRO A 163 -3.52 -0.91 20.67
CA PRO A 163 -3.81 -0.46 22.04
C PRO A 163 -2.55 0.06 22.75
N ILE A 164 -2.70 1.16 23.48
CA ILE A 164 -1.67 1.76 24.35
C ILE A 164 -2.20 1.85 25.77
N THR A 165 -1.39 1.44 26.75
CA THR A 165 -1.64 1.63 28.18
C THR A 165 -0.47 2.36 28.81
N VAL A 166 -0.74 3.48 29.49
CA VAL A 166 0.23 4.26 30.26
C VAL A 166 -0.05 4.03 31.75
N GLN A 167 0.98 3.64 32.49
CA GLN A 167 0.91 3.30 33.93
C GLN A 167 1.61 4.35 34.81
#